data_0663336e723cdbc88e077eefa73e38ab
#
_entry.id   0663336e723cdbc88e077eefa73e38ab
#
_cell.length_a   1.000
_cell.length_b   1.000
_cell.length_c   1.000
_cell.angle_alpha   90.00
_cell.angle_beta   90.00
_cell.angle_gamma   90.00
#
_symmetry.space_group_name_H-M   'P 1'
#
loop_
_entity.id
_entity.type
_entity.pdbx_description
1 polymer ?
#
loop_
_entity_poly.entity_id
_entity_poly.type
_entity_poly.pdbx_seq_one_letter_code
_entity_poly.pdbx_strand_id
1 'polypeptide(L)'
;MIQVENLSFSYQNNKVFKNLSFSIKKGEYLCIIGKNGSGKSTLAKLLAGLIFQQEGSIKISDYDTKNQKDLLEIRKLIGIIFQNPENQIINTTVFDEVIFGLENLAVPRENIKEIAEKSLKAVALLEYKDRLTYQLSGGEKQRLAIASVLAMGTEILIFDEATSMLDPVGKKEVLKLMKELNSQGKTIIHITHDRNDILEATEVMVLSKGEIKYQGNPYKIFEDDEFNPFVIKIKNILEKNNIKIDDKSINMEDLVRLVYENIS
;
A
#
# COMPACT_ATOMS: atom_id res chain seq x y z
N MET A 1 -4.26 8.93 -13.99
CA MET A 1 -3.41 9.32 -12.84
C MET A 1 -2.02 8.73 -12.91
N ILE A 2 -1.86 7.41 -12.98
CA ILE A 2 -0.56 6.78 -13.30
C ILE A 2 -0.68 6.07 -14.63
N GLN A 3 0.27 6.29 -15.53
CA GLN A 3 0.38 5.60 -16.81
C GLN A 3 1.79 5.03 -16.94
N VAL A 4 1.89 3.74 -17.22
CA VAL A 4 3.13 3.02 -17.45
C VAL A 4 3.06 2.40 -18.84
N GLU A 5 4.02 2.75 -19.69
CA GLU A 5 4.05 2.30 -21.08
C GLU A 5 5.42 1.70 -21.43
N ASN A 6 5.40 0.44 -21.88
CA ASN A 6 6.57 -0.30 -22.39
C ASN A 6 7.76 -0.28 -21.43
N LEU A 7 7.48 -0.31 -20.10
CA LEU A 7 8.47 -0.25 -19.04
C LEU A 7 9.41 -1.45 -19.11
N SER A 8 10.71 -1.19 -19.28
CA SER A 8 11.78 -2.18 -19.10
C SER A 8 12.77 -1.71 -18.03
N PHE A 9 13.16 -2.63 -17.15
CA PHE A 9 14.09 -2.33 -16.06
C PHE A 9 14.91 -3.56 -15.68
N SER A 10 16.20 -3.35 -15.41
CA SER A 10 17.13 -4.37 -14.93
C SER A 10 18.03 -3.79 -13.82
N TYR A 11 18.33 -4.59 -12.81
CA TYR A 11 19.45 -4.33 -11.90
C TYR A 11 20.69 -5.01 -12.49
N GLN A 12 21.64 -4.22 -12.97
CA GLN A 12 22.81 -4.75 -13.69
C GLN A 12 22.36 -5.73 -14.80
N ASN A 13 22.72 -7.01 -14.69
CA ASN A 13 22.34 -8.05 -15.65
C ASN A 13 21.04 -8.79 -15.33
N ASN A 14 20.42 -8.48 -14.17
CA ASN A 14 19.18 -9.16 -13.75
C ASN A 14 17.97 -8.38 -14.24
N LYS A 15 17.32 -8.89 -15.27
CA LYS A 15 16.09 -8.33 -15.83
C LYS A 15 14.94 -8.49 -14.86
N VAL A 16 14.28 -7.37 -14.53
CA VAL A 16 13.11 -7.34 -13.65
C VAL A 16 11.83 -7.19 -14.47
N PHE A 17 11.79 -6.21 -15.37
CA PHE A 17 10.64 -5.95 -16.24
C PHE A 17 11.04 -5.95 -17.72
N LYS A 18 10.11 -6.40 -18.56
CA LYS A 18 10.22 -6.34 -20.01
C LYS A 18 8.88 -5.91 -20.60
N ASN A 19 8.85 -4.69 -21.14
CA ASN A 19 7.68 -4.17 -21.87
C ASN A 19 6.38 -4.20 -21.03
N LEU A 20 6.48 -3.79 -19.73
CA LEU A 20 5.33 -3.75 -18.83
C LEU A 20 4.49 -2.49 -19.11
N SER A 21 3.18 -2.65 -19.30
CA SER A 21 2.26 -1.53 -19.53
C SER A 21 0.98 -1.72 -18.72
N PHE A 22 0.55 -0.66 -18.02
CA PHE A 22 -0.68 -0.62 -17.24
C PHE A 22 -1.04 0.82 -16.86
N SER A 23 -2.22 1.02 -16.30
CA SER A 23 -2.64 2.30 -15.75
C SER A 23 -3.34 2.13 -14.40
N ILE A 24 -3.28 3.19 -13.57
CA ILE A 24 -4.00 3.27 -12.29
C ILE A 24 -4.81 4.58 -12.31
N LYS A 25 -6.10 4.50 -12.01
CA LYS A 25 -7.00 5.65 -12.00
C LYS A 25 -6.88 6.43 -10.68
N LYS A 26 -7.30 7.68 -10.70
CA LYS A 26 -7.40 8.50 -9.47
C LYS A 26 -8.47 7.89 -8.55
N GLY A 27 -8.14 7.79 -7.25
CA GLY A 27 -9.05 7.22 -6.25
C GLY A 27 -9.16 5.69 -6.30
N GLU A 28 -8.36 5.00 -7.12
CA GLU A 28 -8.35 3.54 -7.17
C GLU A 28 -7.61 2.94 -5.98
N TYR A 29 -8.12 1.84 -5.44
CA TYR A 29 -7.38 0.99 -4.50
C TYR A 29 -6.89 -0.24 -5.24
N LEU A 30 -5.63 -0.20 -5.70
CA LEU A 30 -4.97 -1.30 -6.39
C LEU A 30 -4.19 -2.16 -5.40
N CYS A 31 -4.51 -3.45 -5.33
CA CYS A 31 -3.70 -4.44 -4.62
C CYS A 31 -2.75 -5.15 -5.59
N ILE A 32 -1.45 -5.10 -5.35
CA ILE A 32 -0.43 -5.79 -6.16
C ILE A 32 0.06 -7.01 -5.41
N ILE A 33 -0.20 -8.19 -5.94
CA ILE A 33 0.23 -9.47 -5.38
C ILE A 33 1.22 -10.18 -6.29
N GLY A 34 1.99 -11.08 -5.73
CA GLY A 34 2.95 -11.91 -6.46
C GLY A 34 3.99 -12.54 -5.54
N LYS A 35 4.67 -13.57 -6.03
CA LYS A 35 5.75 -14.26 -5.28
C LYS A 35 6.91 -13.30 -4.98
N ASN A 36 7.73 -13.65 -3.99
CA ASN A 36 8.97 -12.91 -3.72
C ASN A 36 9.86 -12.92 -4.97
N GLY A 37 10.48 -11.78 -5.27
CA GLY A 37 11.27 -11.60 -6.48
C GLY A 37 10.47 -11.34 -7.76
N SER A 38 9.14 -11.20 -7.71
CA SER A 38 8.34 -10.86 -8.90
C SER A 38 8.51 -9.43 -9.41
N GLY A 39 9.15 -8.55 -8.62
CA GLY A 39 9.41 -7.15 -8.97
C GLY A 39 8.53 -6.12 -8.25
N LYS A 40 7.66 -6.51 -7.31
CA LYS A 40 6.70 -5.60 -6.63
C LYS A 40 7.35 -4.35 -6.04
N SER A 41 8.34 -4.53 -5.16
CA SER A 41 9.05 -3.40 -4.54
C SER A 41 9.89 -2.59 -5.54
N THR A 42 10.37 -3.22 -6.61
CA THR A 42 11.03 -2.50 -7.72
C THR A 42 10.02 -1.61 -8.43
N LEU A 43 8.80 -2.11 -8.68
CA LEU A 43 7.72 -1.32 -9.27
C LEU A 43 7.35 -0.13 -8.38
N ALA A 44 7.21 -0.34 -7.06
CA ALA A 44 6.97 0.74 -6.10
C ALA A 44 8.01 1.85 -6.20
N LYS A 45 9.29 1.49 -6.23
CA LYS A 45 10.41 2.45 -6.33
C LYS A 45 10.42 3.20 -7.66
N LEU A 46 10.08 2.53 -8.76
CA LEU A 46 9.97 3.15 -10.09
C LEU A 46 8.82 4.16 -10.13
N LEU A 47 7.64 3.79 -9.60
CA LEU A 47 6.48 4.68 -9.52
C LEU A 47 6.75 5.91 -8.63
N ALA A 48 7.48 5.72 -7.54
CA ALA A 48 7.85 6.82 -6.64
C ALA A 48 9.03 7.69 -7.16
N GLY A 49 9.59 7.39 -8.35
CA GLY A 49 10.73 8.11 -8.89
C GLY A 49 12.01 8.00 -8.05
N LEU A 50 12.15 6.89 -7.30
CA LEU A 50 13.36 6.59 -6.52
C LEU A 50 14.44 5.91 -7.36
N ILE A 51 14.03 5.18 -8.39
CA ILE A 51 14.88 4.59 -9.43
C ILE A 51 14.21 4.84 -10.79
N PHE A 52 14.98 4.76 -11.87
CA PHE A 52 14.52 5.14 -13.20
C PHE A 52 14.57 3.96 -14.16
N GLN A 53 13.54 3.85 -14.99
CA GLN A 53 13.43 2.83 -16.03
C GLN A 53 14.46 3.09 -17.15
N GLN A 54 14.98 2.00 -17.75
CA GLN A 54 15.86 2.09 -18.92
C GLN A 54 15.06 2.42 -20.19
N GLU A 55 13.91 1.73 -20.38
CA GLU A 55 13.02 1.93 -21.54
C GLU A 55 11.60 2.19 -21.10
N GLY A 56 10.80 2.75 -21.99
CA GLY A 56 9.39 3.09 -21.74
C GLY A 56 9.24 4.40 -20.98
N SER A 57 8.04 4.67 -20.50
CA SER A 57 7.67 5.86 -19.74
C SER A 57 6.83 5.53 -18.51
N ILE A 58 6.98 6.33 -17.46
CA ILE A 58 6.11 6.35 -16.28
C ILE A 58 5.66 7.79 -16.09
N LYS A 59 4.36 8.02 -16.23
CA LYS A 59 3.74 9.33 -16.00
C LYS A 59 2.86 9.29 -14.76
N ILE A 60 3.01 10.29 -13.92
CA ILE A 60 2.23 10.53 -12.71
C ILE A 60 1.47 11.84 -12.93
N SER A 61 0.17 11.75 -13.20
CA SER A 61 -0.60 12.88 -13.72
C SER A 61 0.06 13.43 -15.00
N ASP A 62 0.53 14.66 -15.00
CA ASP A 62 1.17 15.31 -16.14
C ASP A 62 2.72 15.24 -16.09
N TYR A 63 3.30 14.60 -15.07
CA TYR A 63 4.74 14.55 -14.81
C TYR A 63 5.37 13.24 -15.26
N ASP A 64 6.59 13.30 -15.86
CA ASP A 64 7.35 12.13 -16.28
C ASP A 64 8.49 11.84 -15.29
N THR A 65 8.59 10.61 -14.83
CA THR A 65 9.65 10.22 -13.86
C THR A 65 11.07 10.35 -14.41
N LYS A 66 11.28 10.36 -15.71
CA LYS A 66 12.60 10.61 -16.34
C LYS A 66 13.00 12.07 -16.38
N ASN A 67 12.04 12.99 -16.25
CA ASN A 67 12.32 14.41 -16.26
C ASN A 67 12.73 14.88 -14.87
N GLN A 68 13.97 15.26 -14.67
CA GLN A 68 14.46 15.73 -13.37
C GLN A 68 13.68 16.93 -12.81
N LYS A 69 13.13 17.78 -13.69
CA LYS A 69 12.32 18.94 -13.25
C LYS A 69 10.97 18.51 -12.64
N ASP A 70 10.45 17.37 -13.03
CA ASP A 70 9.17 16.86 -12.59
C ASP A 70 9.27 16.08 -11.26
N LEU A 71 10.47 15.65 -10.87
CA LEU A 71 10.66 14.78 -9.70
C LEU A 71 10.17 15.39 -8.40
N LEU A 72 10.33 16.71 -8.23
CA LEU A 72 9.83 17.38 -7.02
C LEU A 72 8.30 17.31 -6.94
N GLU A 73 7.61 17.56 -8.05
CA GLU A 73 6.16 17.50 -8.12
C GLU A 73 5.65 16.06 -7.97
N ILE A 74 6.34 15.09 -8.54
CA ILE A 74 6.03 13.66 -8.34
C ILE A 74 6.14 13.29 -6.86
N ARG A 75 7.19 13.74 -6.14
CA ARG A 75 7.37 13.47 -4.70
C ARG A 75 6.32 14.14 -3.82
N LYS A 76 5.72 15.24 -4.25
CA LYS A 76 4.57 15.86 -3.59
C LYS A 76 3.29 15.04 -3.79
N LEU A 77 3.18 14.34 -4.91
CA LEU A 77 2.01 13.54 -5.26
C LEU A 77 2.03 12.13 -4.68
N ILE A 78 3.22 11.53 -4.60
CA ILE A 78 3.40 10.13 -4.17
C ILE A 78 4.14 10.04 -2.84
N GLY A 79 3.53 9.34 -1.90
CA GLY A 79 4.18 8.87 -0.68
C GLY A 79 4.38 7.36 -0.72
N ILE A 80 5.54 6.90 -0.26
CA ILE A 80 5.83 5.46 -0.14
C ILE A 80 6.10 5.11 1.31
N ILE A 81 5.49 4.02 1.77
CA ILE A 81 5.69 3.41 3.08
C ILE A 81 6.39 2.08 2.85
N PHE A 82 7.61 1.93 3.36
CA PHE A 82 8.43 0.75 3.18
C PHE A 82 8.07 -0.37 4.17
N GLN A 83 8.42 -1.60 3.80
CA GLN A 83 8.26 -2.79 4.63
C GLN A 83 8.95 -2.65 6.00
N ASN A 84 10.19 -2.17 6.02
CA ASN A 84 10.93 -1.91 7.25
C ASN A 84 10.92 -0.41 7.56
N PRO A 85 10.20 0.05 8.61
CA PRO A 85 10.14 1.45 8.99
C PRO A 85 11.50 2.01 9.44
N GLU A 86 12.43 1.20 9.90
CA GLU A 86 13.77 1.65 10.29
C GLU A 86 14.60 2.19 9.12
N ASN A 87 14.27 1.79 7.89
CA ASN A 87 14.88 2.35 6.70
C ASN A 87 14.29 3.71 6.28
N GLN A 88 13.22 4.13 6.95
CA GLN A 88 12.49 5.36 6.63
C GLN A 88 12.60 6.40 7.73
N ILE A 89 12.55 5.99 9.00
CA ILE A 89 12.63 6.87 10.16
C ILE A 89 14.07 7.34 10.36
N ILE A 90 14.28 8.67 10.38
CA ILE A 90 15.60 9.29 10.47
C ILE A 90 15.74 10.25 11.66
N ASN A 91 14.63 10.76 12.20
CA ASN A 91 14.67 11.73 13.30
C ASN A 91 14.59 11.06 14.67
N THR A 92 15.00 11.81 15.69
CA THR A 92 15.11 11.29 17.07
C THR A 92 13.79 11.25 17.81
N THR A 93 12.87 12.18 17.53
CA THR A 93 11.55 12.20 18.17
C THR A 93 10.44 11.90 17.17
N VAL A 94 9.31 11.43 17.69
CA VAL A 94 8.11 11.13 16.88
C VAL A 94 7.61 12.39 16.16
N PHE A 95 7.62 13.53 16.85
CA PHE A 95 7.15 14.79 16.25
C PHE A 95 8.10 15.27 15.16
N ASP A 96 9.42 15.26 15.42
CA ASP A 96 10.42 15.68 14.44
C ASP A 96 10.36 14.83 13.16
N GLU A 97 10.09 13.55 13.30
CA GLU A 97 9.94 12.64 12.14
C GLU A 97 8.77 13.06 11.25
N VAL A 98 7.64 13.45 11.84
CA VAL A 98 6.47 13.86 11.05
C VAL A 98 6.66 15.22 10.41
N ILE A 99 7.30 16.17 11.11
CA ILE A 99 7.48 17.53 10.57
C ILE A 99 8.59 17.61 9.51
N PHE A 100 9.52 16.66 9.48
CA PHE A 100 10.63 16.66 8.53
C PHE A 100 10.19 16.76 7.06
N GLY A 101 9.15 16.00 6.69
CA GLY A 101 8.57 16.05 5.35
C GLY A 101 7.91 17.41 5.05
N LEU A 102 7.25 18.01 6.05
CA LEU A 102 6.60 19.32 5.93
C LEU A 102 7.61 20.45 5.74
N GLU A 103 8.73 20.40 6.47
CA GLU A 103 9.82 21.38 6.33
C GLU A 103 10.45 21.29 4.94
N ASN A 104 10.71 20.09 4.42
CA ASN A 104 11.24 19.87 3.08
C ASN A 104 10.28 20.35 1.97
N LEU A 105 8.98 20.35 2.25
CA LEU A 105 7.95 20.89 1.35
C LEU A 105 7.74 22.41 1.54
N ALA A 106 8.52 23.05 2.42
CA ALA A 106 8.42 24.48 2.77
C ALA A 106 7.00 24.88 3.22
N VAL A 107 6.33 23.99 3.98
CA VAL A 107 5.03 24.31 4.58
C VAL A 107 5.19 25.47 5.58
N PRO A 108 4.30 26.48 5.59
CA PRO A 108 4.35 27.60 6.55
C PRO A 108 4.40 27.09 8.00
N ARG A 109 5.29 27.66 8.81
CA ARG A 109 5.56 27.21 10.19
C ARG A 109 4.33 27.18 11.08
N GLU A 110 3.43 28.13 10.89
CA GLU A 110 2.14 28.22 11.61
C GLU A 110 1.24 27.00 11.38
N ASN A 111 1.37 26.29 10.24
CA ASN A 111 0.53 25.17 9.89
C ASN A 111 1.16 23.80 10.27
N ILE A 112 2.49 23.75 10.45
CA ILE A 112 3.25 22.50 10.66
C ILE A 112 2.71 21.72 11.86
N LYS A 113 2.52 22.40 13.00
CA LYS A 113 2.07 21.74 14.23
C LYS A 113 0.71 21.08 14.08
N GLU A 114 -0.26 21.80 13.51
CA GLU A 114 -1.62 21.29 13.32
C GLU A 114 -1.64 20.08 12.39
N ILE A 115 -0.91 20.15 11.27
CA ILE A 115 -0.81 19.06 10.29
C ILE A 115 -0.16 17.83 10.93
N ALA A 116 0.95 18.02 11.66
CA ALA A 116 1.67 16.94 12.32
C ALA A 116 0.80 16.25 13.38
N GLU A 117 0.15 17.02 14.27
CA GLU A 117 -0.72 16.47 15.32
C GLU A 117 -1.93 15.74 14.72
N LYS A 118 -2.53 16.26 13.64
CA LYS A 118 -3.61 15.59 12.91
C LYS A 118 -3.15 14.25 12.32
N SER A 119 -1.96 14.21 11.72
CA SER A 119 -1.40 12.99 11.13
C SER A 119 -1.05 11.95 12.20
N LEU A 120 -0.46 12.36 13.31
CA LEU A 120 -0.20 11.48 14.46
C LEU A 120 -1.49 10.93 15.07
N LYS A 121 -2.53 11.76 15.16
CA LYS A 121 -3.85 11.32 15.65
C LYS A 121 -4.48 10.26 14.76
N ALA A 122 -4.33 10.38 13.43
CA ALA A 122 -4.87 9.41 12.47
C ALA A 122 -4.28 8.00 12.63
N VAL A 123 -3.08 7.90 13.18
CA VAL A 123 -2.39 6.61 13.44
C VAL A 123 -2.29 6.26 14.92
N ALA A 124 -3.06 6.93 15.81
CA ALA A 124 -3.06 6.74 17.26
C ALA A 124 -1.68 6.88 17.93
N LEU A 125 -0.87 7.87 17.48
CA LEU A 125 0.45 8.18 18.04
C LEU A 125 0.56 9.60 18.62
N LEU A 126 -0.51 10.37 18.72
CA LEU A 126 -0.46 11.76 19.20
C LEU A 126 0.12 11.86 20.61
N GLU A 127 -0.27 10.95 21.52
CA GLU A 127 0.24 10.90 22.91
C GLU A 127 1.73 10.56 23.01
N TYR A 128 2.30 10.08 21.90
CA TYR A 128 3.72 9.69 21.83
C TYR A 128 4.59 10.74 21.12
N LYS A 129 4.04 11.91 20.79
CA LYS A 129 4.72 12.93 19.98
C LYS A 129 6.11 13.33 20.49
N ASP A 130 6.29 13.35 21.83
CA ASP A 130 7.54 13.75 22.46
C ASP A 130 8.45 12.54 22.77
N ARG A 131 8.02 11.30 22.44
CA ARG A 131 8.87 10.10 22.63
C ARG A 131 9.98 10.02 21.60
N LEU A 132 11.04 9.33 22.00
CA LEU A 132 12.15 9.01 21.11
C LEU A 132 11.76 7.84 20.17
N THR A 133 12.08 7.95 18.89
CA THR A 133 11.67 6.98 17.86
C THR A 133 12.20 5.58 18.11
N TYR A 134 13.40 5.45 18.73
CA TYR A 134 13.97 4.16 19.09
C TYR A 134 13.24 3.44 20.24
N GLN A 135 12.42 4.15 21.02
CA GLN A 135 11.59 3.58 22.08
C GLN A 135 10.29 2.97 21.59
N LEU A 136 9.95 3.20 20.32
CA LEU A 136 8.74 2.67 19.70
C LEU A 136 8.91 1.18 19.34
N SER A 137 7.83 0.40 19.53
CA SER A 137 7.73 -0.94 18.99
C SER A 137 7.75 -0.92 17.46
N GLY A 138 7.99 -2.06 16.81
CA GLY A 138 7.97 -2.16 15.35
C GLY A 138 6.65 -1.69 14.72
N GLY A 139 5.52 -2.03 15.35
CA GLY A 139 4.19 -1.58 14.91
C GLY A 139 3.99 -0.06 15.08
N GLU A 140 4.46 0.53 16.18
CA GLU A 140 4.42 1.98 16.38
C GLU A 140 5.33 2.71 15.39
N LYS A 141 6.52 2.18 15.08
CA LYS A 141 7.41 2.71 14.04
C LYS A 141 6.72 2.68 12.66
N GLN A 142 6.02 1.61 12.34
CA GLN A 142 5.28 1.52 11.07
C GLN A 142 4.16 2.57 11.00
N ARG A 143 3.40 2.76 12.08
CA ARG A 143 2.38 3.81 12.14
C ARG A 143 3.01 5.21 12.06
N LEU A 144 4.18 5.42 12.66
CA LEU A 144 4.92 6.68 12.52
C LEU A 144 5.33 6.95 11.07
N ALA A 145 5.87 5.96 10.36
CA ALA A 145 6.19 6.09 8.94
C ALA A 145 4.96 6.45 8.10
N ILE A 146 3.79 5.87 8.42
CA ILE A 146 2.53 6.26 7.78
C ILE A 146 2.16 7.71 8.10
N ALA A 147 2.27 8.14 9.37
CA ALA A 147 1.95 9.52 9.78
C ALA A 147 2.82 10.55 9.05
N SER A 148 4.13 10.28 8.90
CA SER A 148 5.06 11.16 8.19
C SER A 148 4.66 11.35 6.73
N VAL A 149 4.23 10.27 6.05
CA VAL A 149 3.76 10.34 4.66
C VAL A 149 2.40 11.03 4.57
N LEU A 150 1.48 10.77 5.50
CA LEU A 150 0.17 11.44 5.54
C LEU A 150 0.28 12.94 5.75
N ALA A 151 1.21 13.38 6.60
CA ALA A 151 1.47 14.80 6.85
C ALA A 151 1.83 15.56 5.57
N MET A 152 2.57 14.94 4.65
CA MET A 152 2.94 15.51 3.36
C MET A 152 1.75 15.77 2.42
N GLY A 153 0.56 15.26 2.74
CA GLY A 153 -0.66 15.52 1.96
C GLY A 153 -0.74 14.80 0.61
N THR A 154 0.12 13.83 0.35
CA THR A 154 0.24 13.11 -0.92
C THR A 154 -1.11 12.55 -1.40
N GLU A 155 -1.34 12.53 -2.72
CA GLU A 155 -2.58 12.01 -3.33
C GLU A 155 -2.52 10.50 -3.58
N ILE A 156 -1.31 9.96 -3.76
CA ILE A 156 -1.04 8.55 -4.02
C ILE A 156 -0.19 8.00 -2.88
N LEU A 157 -0.64 6.91 -2.30
CA LEU A 157 0.02 6.24 -1.19
C LEU A 157 0.41 4.82 -1.62
N ILE A 158 1.70 4.52 -1.62
CA ILE A 158 2.23 3.19 -1.92
C ILE A 158 2.62 2.52 -0.60
N PHE A 159 2.00 1.41 -0.27
CA PHE A 159 2.32 0.57 0.88
C PHE A 159 3.08 -0.67 0.39
N ASP A 160 4.42 -0.65 0.51
CA ASP A 160 5.27 -1.75 0.07
C ASP A 160 5.47 -2.75 1.21
N GLU A 161 4.61 -3.78 1.26
CA GLU A 161 4.55 -4.80 2.32
C GLU A 161 4.50 -4.19 3.75
N ALA A 162 3.91 -3.00 3.88
CA ALA A 162 3.91 -2.20 5.10
C ALA A 162 3.14 -2.83 6.29
N THR A 163 2.37 -3.88 6.05
CA THR A 163 1.63 -4.62 7.08
C THR A 163 2.29 -5.92 7.52
N SER A 164 3.37 -6.33 6.85
CA SER A 164 3.98 -7.66 7.05
C SER A 164 4.65 -7.86 8.42
N MET A 165 5.09 -6.78 9.06
CA MET A 165 5.75 -6.79 10.37
C MET A 165 4.80 -6.46 11.52
N LEU A 166 3.51 -6.26 11.26
CA LEU A 166 2.52 -5.92 12.25
C LEU A 166 1.88 -7.19 12.85
N ASP A 167 1.49 -7.10 14.11
CA ASP A 167 0.58 -8.07 14.70
C ASP A 167 -0.82 -8.00 14.04
N PRO A 168 -1.69 -8.98 14.23
CA PRO A 168 -3.00 -9.01 13.57
C PRO A 168 -3.86 -7.78 13.85
N VAL A 169 -3.76 -7.20 15.05
CA VAL A 169 -4.52 -6.00 15.44
C VAL A 169 -4.00 -4.78 14.69
N GLY A 170 -2.69 -4.55 14.73
CA GLY A 170 -2.05 -3.46 14.01
C GLY A 170 -2.24 -3.54 12.49
N LYS A 171 -2.21 -4.77 11.92
CA LYS A 171 -2.52 -4.99 10.51
C LYS A 171 -3.95 -4.53 10.18
N LYS A 172 -4.94 -4.95 10.99
CA LYS A 172 -6.35 -4.57 10.80
C LYS A 172 -6.54 -3.05 10.87
N GLU A 173 -5.87 -2.37 11.80
CA GLU A 173 -5.91 -0.91 11.92
C GLU A 173 -5.34 -0.21 10.68
N VAL A 174 -4.20 -0.68 10.16
CA VAL A 174 -3.59 -0.09 8.96
C VAL A 174 -4.45 -0.35 7.72
N LEU A 175 -5.01 -1.54 7.53
CA LEU A 175 -5.93 -1.84 6.43
C LEU A 175 -7.19 -0.96 6.50
N LYS A 176 -7.75 -0.75 7.69
CA LYS A 176 -8.86 0.18 7.90
C LYS A 176 -8.49 1.60 7.52
N LEU A 177 -7.31 2.08 7.94
CA LEU A 177 -6.80 3.40 7.57
C LEU A 177 -6.64 3.55 6.04
N MET A 178 -6.10 2.54 5.35
CA MET A 178 -6.01 2.55 3.88
C MET A 178 -7.39 2.72 3.22
N LYS A 179 -8.42 2.00 3.72
CA LYS A 179 -9.81 2.16 3.24
C LYS A 179 -10.36 3.55 3.48
N GLU A 180 -10.17 4.09 4.68
CA GLU A 180 -10.62 5.43 5.03
C GLU A 180 -9.96 6.48 4.13
N LEU A 181 -8.66 6.39 3.88
CA LEU A 181 -7.93 7.27 2.97
C LEU A 181 -8.43 7.14 1.52
N ASN A 182 -8.69 5.92 1.06
CA ASN A 182 -9.25 5.68 -0.27
C ASN A 182 -10.66 6.27 -0.40
N SER A 183 -11.52 6.10 0.61
CA SER A 183 -12.87 6.71 0.62
C SER A 183 -12.84 8.25 0.60
N GLN A 184 -11.75 8.86 1.05
CA GLN A 184 -11.47 10.30 0.95
C GLN A 184 -10.91 10.71 -0.42
N GLY A 185 -10.82 9.80 -1.38
CA GLY A 185 -10.36 10.03 -2.75
C GLY A 185 -8.86 9.85 -2.97
N LYS A 186 -8.10 9.38 -1.96
CA LYS A 186 -6.68 9.01 -2.15
C LYS A 186 -6.57 7.76 -3.02
N THR A 187 -5.54 7.71 -3.86
CA THR A 187 -5.18 6.52 -4.62
C THR A 187 -4.27 5.65 -3.76
N ILE A 188 -4.64 4.40 -3.57
CA ILE A 188 -3.88 3.44 -2.75
C ILE A 188 -3.27 2.37 -3.65
N ILE A 189 -1.97 2.15 -3.50
CA ILE A 189 -1.24 1.03 -4.11
C ILE A 189 -0.74 0.17 -2.97
N HIS A 190 -1.39 -0.96 -2.73
CA HIS A 190 -1.07 -1.88 -1.65
C HIS A 190 -0.34 -3.10 -2.19
N ILE A 191 0.95 -3.17 -1.95
CA ILE A 191 1.78 -4.33 -2.28
C ILE A 191 1.80 -5.27 -1.10
N THR A 192 1.39 -6.52 -1.32
CA THR A 192 1.31 -7.53 -0.26
C THR A 192 1.55 -8.94 -0.83
N HIS A 193 1.92 -9.86 0.04
CA HIS A 193 1.93 -11.30 -0.25
C HIS A 193 0.74 -12.02 0.43
N ASP A 194 -0.03 -11.31 1.28
CA ASP A 194 -1.24 -11.87 1.90
C ASP A 194 -2.43 -11.76 0.93
N ARG A 195 -2.96 -12.91 0.54
CA ARG A 195 -4.07 -13.00 -0.41
C ARG A 195 -5.39 -12.47 0.15
N ASN A 196 -5.54 -12.42 1.48
CA ASN A 196 -6.74 -11.87 2.10
C ASN A 196 -6.84 -10.35 1.91
N ASP A 197 -5.70 -9.67 1.75
CA ASP A 197 -5.67 -8.23 1.53
C ASP A 197 -6.30 -7.82 0.17
N ILE A 198 -6.44 -8.76 -0.77
CA ILE A 198 -7.11 -8.55 -2.08
C ILE A 198 -8.57 -8.13 -1.88
N LEU A 199 -9.24 -8.64 -0.83
CA LEU A 199 -10.65 -8.37 -0.55
C LEU A 199 -10.91 -6.89 -0.21
N GLU A 200 -9.88 -6.17 0.18
CA GLU A 200 -9.95 -4.76 0.53
C GLU A 200 -9.85 -3.82 -0.69
N ALA A 201 -9.37 -4.33 -1.83
CA ALA A 201 -9.04 -3.55 -3.01
C ALA A 201 -10.23 -3.43 -3.99
N THR A 202 -10.25 -2.34 -4.77
CA THR A 202 -11.18 -2.17 -5.90
C THR A 202 -10.65 -2.84 -7.17
N GLU A 203 -9.32 -3.00 -7.27
CA GLU A 203 -8.64 -3.66 -8.38
C GLU A 203 -7.44 -4.47 -7.87
N VAL A 204 -7.13 -5.59 -8.53
CA VAL A 204 -5.97 -6.42 -8.22
C VAL A 204 -5.07 -6.57 -9.43
N MET A 205 -3.77 -6.54 -9.21
CA MET A 205 -2.74 -6.86 -10.19
C MET A 205 -1.90 -8.04 -9.70
N VAL A 206 -1.81 -9.09 -10.52
CA VAL A 206 -0.92 -10.23 -10.26
C VAL A 206 0.36 -10.05 -11.03
N LEU A 207 1.46 -9.87 -10.31
CA LEU A 207 2.79 -9.73 -10.88
C LEU A 207 3.58 -11.05 -10.73
N SER A 208 4.05 -11.60 -11.84
CA SER A 208 4.85 -12.83 -11.86
C SER A 208 5.99 -12.72 -12.86
N LYS A 209 7.22 -12.93 -12.39
CA LYS A 209 8.44 -12.89 -13.21
C LYS A 209 8.55 -11.63 -14.08
N GLY A 210 8.16 -10.48 -13.51
CA GLY A 210 8.22 -9.19 -14.20
C GLY A 210 7.12 -8.92 -15.22
N GLU A 211 6.08 -9.76 -15.26
CA GLU A 211 4.92 -9.62 -16.15
C GLU A 211 3.63 -9.51 -15.35
N ILE A 212 2.66 -8.76 -15.87
CA ILE A 212 1.29 -8.74 -15.34
C ILE A 212 0.57 -9.99 -15.88
N LYS A 213 0.19 -10.91 -15.00
CA LYS A 213 -0.58 -12.09 -15.35
C LYS A 213 -2.08 -11.83 -15.33
N TYR A 214 -2.50 -10.90 -14.45
CA TYR A 214 -3.88 -10.48 -14.34
C TYR A 214 -3.93 -9.03 -13.85
N GLN A 215 -4.85 -8.25 -14.35
CA GLN A 215 -5.28 -6.97 -13.79
C GLN A 215 -6.77 -6.83 -13.95
N GLY A 216 -7.50 -6.50 -12.88
CA GLY A 216 -8.94 -6.33 -12.92
C GLY A 216 -9.63 -6.57 -11.57
N ASN A 217 -10.91 -6.89 -11.65
CA ASN A 217 -11.76 -7.07 -10.47
C ASN A 217 -11.23 -8.20 -9.55
N PRO A 218 -11.05 -7.93 -8.25
CA PRO A 218 -10.55 -8.92 -7.29
C PRO A 218 -11.33 -10.24 -7.28
N TYR A 219 -12.64 -10.18 -7.40
CA TYR A 219 -13.50 -11.38 -7.32
C TYR A 219 -13.33 -12.37 -8.48
N LYS A 220 -12.87 -11.91 -9.64
CA LYS A 220 -12.62 -12.78 -10.78
C LYS A 220 -11.37 -13.65 -10.65
N ILE A 221 -10.41 -13.22 -9.79
CA ILE A 221 -9.18 -14.00 -9.56
C ILE A 221 -9.40 -15.19 -8.62
N PHE A 222 -10.54 -15.25 -7.92
CA PHE A 222 -10.85 -16.33 -6.98
C PHE A 222 -11.18 -17.66 -7.68
N GLU A 223 -11.40 -17.65 -8.98
CA GLU A 223 -11.53 -18.85 -9.80
C GLU A 223 -10.19 -19.59 -9.95
N ASP A 224 -9.05 -18.89 -9.77
CA ASP A 224 -7.71 -19.48 -9.80
C ASP A 224 -7.28 -19.88 -8.38
N ASP A 225 -7.14 -21.17 -8.12
CA ASP A 225 -6.74 -21.73 -6.82
C ASP A 225 -5.41 -21.21 -6.30
N GLU A 226 -4.51 -20.78 -7.18
CA GLU A 226 -3.22 -20.20 -6.77
C GLU A 226 -3.38 -18.86 -6.06
N PHE A 227 -4.40 -18.06 -6.41
CA PHE A 227 -4.61 -16.72 -5.88
C PHE A 227 -5.84 -16.59 -5.00
N ASN A 228 -6.61 -17.66 -4.83
CA ASN A 228 -7.83 -17.66 -4.04
C ASN A 228 -7.53 -17.38 -2.57
N PRO A 229 -8.11 -16.31 -1.95
CA PRO A 229 -7.99 -16.04 -0.54
C PRO A 229 -8.47 -17.21 0.33
N PHE A 230 -7.81 -17.40 1.47
CA PHE A 230 -8.19 -18.49 2.38
C PHE A 230 -9.68 -18.42 2.83
N VAL A 231 -10.16 -17.21 3.04
CA VAL A 231 -11.58 -16.94 3.37
C VAL A 231 -12.53 -17.45 2.29
N ILE A 232 -12.20 -17.26 1.01
CA ILE A 232 -13.00 -17.74 -0.13
C ILE A 232 -12.93 -19.28 -0.23
N LYS A 233 -11.78 -19.88 0.05
CA LYS A 233 -11.68 -21.36 0.10
C LYS A 233 -12.59 -21.95 1.15
N ILE A 234 -12.63 -21.37 2.34
CA ILE A 234 -13.55 -21.80 3.41
C ILE A 234 -15.01 -21.62 2.96
N LYS A 235 -15.36 -20.44 2.40
CA LYS A 235 -16.69 -20.20 1.84
C LYS A 235 -17.10 -21.30 0.88
N ASN A 236 -16.26 -21.59 -0.12
CA ASN A 236 -16.55 -22.62 -1.13
C ASN A 236 -16.74 -24.02 -0.50
N ILE A 237 -15.99 -24.34 0.57
CA ILE A 237 -16.17 -25.59 1.32
C ILE A 237 -17.52 -25.61 2.05
N LEU A 238 -17.89 -24.52 2.70
CA LEU A 238 -19.16 -24.41 3.44
C LEU A 238 -20.36 -24.50 2.48
N GLU A 239 -20.31 -23.82 1.35
CA GLU A 239 -21.36 -23.89 0.32
C GLU A 239 -21.51 -25.30 -0.27
N LYS A 240 -20.41 -26.02 -0.50
CA LYS A 240 -20.43 -27.43 -0.92
C LYS A 240 -21.09 -28.35 0.14
N ASN A 241 -21.11 -27.94 1.40
CA ASN A 241 -21.77 -28.63 2.49
C ASN A 241 -23.18 -28.07 2.80
N ASN A 242 -23.80 -27.36 1.83
CA ASN A 242 -25.13 -26.76 1.92
C ASN A 242 -25.32 -25.66 2.98
N ILE A 243 -24.25 -25.06 3.45
CA ILE A 243 -24.28 -23.87 4.32
C ILE A 243 -24.30 -22.63 3.43
N LYS A 244 -25.44 -21.93 3.40
CA LYS A 244 -25.59 -20.69 2.61
C LYS A 244 -24.85 -19.53 3.28
N ILE A 245 -24.01 -18.84 2.53
CA ILE A 245 -23.24 -17.67 2.99
C ILE A 245 -23.67 -16.46 2.15
N ASP A 246 -23.96 -15.35 2.82
CA ASP A 246 -24.28 -14.10 2.13
C ASP A 246 -23.02 -13.52 1.46
N ASP A 247 -23.10 -13.23 0.16
CA ASP A 247 -21.99 -12.74 -0.66
C ASP A 247 -21.46 -11.36 -0.25
N LYS A 248 -22.19 -10.62 0.61
CA LYS A 248 -21.88 -9.22 0.91
C LYS A 248 -20.87 -8.99 2.04
N SER A 249 -20.56 -10.01 2.83
CA SER A 249 -19.63 -9.89 3.96
C SER A 249 -18.76 -11.13 4.09
N ILE A 250 -17.72 -11.22 3.27
CA ILE A 250 -16.79 -12.35 3.34
C ILE A 250 -15.57 -11.91 4.14
N ASN A 251 -15.66 -12.00 5.48
CA ASN A 251 -14.50 -11.91 6.36
C ASN A 251 -14.41 -13.16 7.23
N MET A 252 -13.25 -13.39 7.84
CA MET A 252 -13.00 -14.58 8.64
C MET A 252 -13.90 -14.65 9.89
N GLU A 253 -14.22 -13.51 10.50
CA GLU A 253 -15.04 -13.44 11.71
C GLU A 253 -16.46 -13.91 11.42
N ASP A 254 -17.05 -13.48 10.30
CA ASP A 254 -18.39 -13.88 9.85
C ASP A 254 -18.45 -15.37 9.49
N LEU A 255 -17.40 -15.90 8.82
CA LEU A 255 -17.32 -17.31 8.47
C LEU A 255 -17.22 -18.20 9.72
N VAL A 256 -16.38 -17.80 10.69
CA VAL A 256 -16.24 -18.53 11.96
C VAL A 256 -17.58 -18.55 12.72
N ARG A 257 -18.27 -17.40 12.79
CA ARG A 257 -19.59 -17.29 13.39
C ARG A 257 -20.62 -18.22 12.74
N LEU A 258 -20.68 -18.21 11.40
CA LEU A 258 -21.57 -19.09 10.62
C LEU A 258 -21.27 -20.56 10.85
N VAL A 259 -20.00 -20.94 10.95
CA VAL A 259 -19.63 -22.33 11.28
C VAL A 259 -20.14 -22.70 12.66
N TYR A 260 -19.98 -21.86 13.68
CA TYR A 260 -20.50 -22.13 15.02
C TYR A 260 -22.04 -22.23 15.06
N GLU A 261 -22.77 -21.36 14.36
CA GLU A 261 -24.21 -21.34 14.28
C GLU A 261 -24.80 -22.57 13.56
N ASN A 262 -24.03 -23.24 12.68
CA ASN A 262 -24.50 -24.43 11.93
C ASN A 262 -23.98 -25.76 12.47
N ILE A 263 -23.05 -25.77 13.45
CA ILE A 263 -22.55 -26.98 14.12
C ILE A 263 -23.25 -27.18 15.49
N SER A 264 -23.91 -26.14 16.01
CA SER A 264 -24.71 -26.20 17.25
C SER A 264 -26.10 -26.73 16.98
#